data_bad29dee72f2ffb98e70d9bd6cf2f3ce
#
_entry.id   bad29dee72f2ffb98e70d9bd6cf2f3ce
#
_cell.length_a   1.000
_cell.length_b   1.000
_cell.length_c   1.000
_cell.angle_alpha   90.00
_cell.angle_beta   90.00
_cell.angle_gamma   90.00
#
_symmetry.space_group_name_H-M   'P 1'
#
loop_
_entity.id
_entity.type
_entity.pdbx_description
1 polymer ?
#
loop_
_entity_poly.entity_id
_entity_poly.type
_entity_poly.pdbx_seq_one_letter_code
_entity_poly.pdbx_strand_id
1 'polypeptide(L)'
;MRADQYLSTVFGACLALVAAGALTGPAFAETTVMVGGAAMYPSKTIVENAVNSKDHTTLVAAVKAAGLVDTLSGAGPFTVFAPTNAAFGKLPKGTVETLVMPENKAMLTEILTYHVVPGRLTAADLAKAVKAGHGKAMLKTVEGESLTVEWKHERFEVVDAKGATAWVTIPDVLQSNGVIHVVDTVLMPM
;
A
#
# COMPACT_ATOMS: atom_id res chain seq x y z
N MET A 1 63.93 23.52 53.86
CA MET A 1 63.61 22.99 55.19
C MET A 1 62.37 22.14 55.02
N ARG A 2 62.62 20.87 55.11
CA ARG A 2 62.00 19.82 55.92
C ARG A 2 60.50 19.63 55.59
N ALA A 3 60.17 18.54 54.95
CA ALA A 3 60.02 17.15 55.50
C ALA A 3 58.58 17.01 56.04
N ASP A 4 57.82 16.04 55.90
CA ASP A 4 57.88 14.61 55.74
C ASP A 4 56.46 14.05 55.65
N GLN A 5 56.35 13.03 54.84
CA GLN A 5 55.70 11.77 55.19
C GLN A 5 54.33 11.77 55.95
N TYR A 6 53.32 11.14 55.41
CA TYR A 6 52.84 9.86 55.91
C TYR A 6 51.92 9.13 54.90
N LEU A 7 52.37 7.95 54.66
CA LEU A 7 51.63 6.83 54.04
C LEU A 7 50.32 6.53 54.75
N SER A 8 49.26 6.24 54.06
CA SER A 8 48.34 5.22 54.52
C SER A 8 47.49 4.67 53.39
N THR A 9 47.72 3.42 53.16
CA THR A 9 47.05 2.49 52.24
C THR A 9 45.63 2.20 52.75
N VAL A 10 44.62 2.38 51.89
CA VAL A 10 43.37 1.65 52.08
C VAL A 10 42.92 1.12 50.70
N PHE A 11 42.99 -0.18 50.60
CA PHE A 11 42.35 -0.97 49.55
C PHE A 11 40.83 -0.80 49.66
N GLY A 12 40.23 -0.21 48.64
CA GLY A 12 38.78 -0.16 48.49
C GLY A 12 38.44 -0.72 47.09
N ALA A 13 38.01 -1.96 47.06
CA ALA A 13 37.51 -2.62 45.86
C ALA A 13 36.24 -1.90 45.40
N CYS A 14 36.31 -1.10 44.34
CA CYS A 14 35.11 -0.59 43.64
C CYS A 14 34.69 -1.63 42.62
N LEU A 15 33.64 -2.35 43.02
CA LEU A 15 32.83 -3.22 42.14
C LEU A 15 32.23 -2.35 41.03
N ALA A 16 32.76 -2.46 39.82
CA ALA A 16 32.20 -1.81 38.65
C ALA A 16 30.87 -2.51 38.28
N LEU A 17 29.76 -1.90 38.65
CA LEU A 17 28.45 -2.27 38.21
C LEU A 17 28.32 -1.84 36.72
N VAL A 18 28.52 -2.77 35.81
CA VAL A 18 28.21 -2.57 34.39
C VAL A 18 26.69 -2.55 34.27
N ALA A 19 26.09 -1.37 34.33
CA ALA A 19 24.72 -1.16 33.93
C ALA A 19 24.65 -1.37 32.42
N ALA A 20 24.16 -2.54 32.00
CA ALA A 20 23.74 -2.78 30.64
C ALA A 20 22.53 -1.86 30.36
N GLY A 21 22.81 -0.65 29.91
CA GLY A 21 21.82 0.25 29.36
C GLY A 21 21.24 -0.37 28.12
N ALA A 22 20.04 -0.94 28.22
CA ALA A 22 19.24 -1.28 27.07
C ALA A 22 19.03 0.02 26.29
N LEU A 23 19.70 0.17 25.15
CA LEU A 23 19.40 1.19 24.16
C LEU A 23 18.02 0.88 23.58
N THR A 24 16.97 1.29 24.27
CA THR A 24 15.66 1.42 23.65
C THR A 24 15.75 2.60 22.70
N GLY A 25 16.16 2.32 21.46
CA GLY A 25 16.03 3.30 20.38
C GLY A 25 14.57 3.77 20.31
N PRO A 26 14.32 5.00 19.85
CA PRO A 26 12.95 5.46 19.68
C PRO A 26 12.24 4.45 18.77
N ALA A 27 11.22 3.79 19.30
CA ALA A 27 10.30 3.02 18.49
C ALA A 27 9.61 4.06 17.60
N PHE A 28 10.05 4.17 16.34
CA PHE A 28 9.30 4.93 15.35
C PHE A 28 7.93 4.27 15.25
N ALA A 29 6.91 4.94 15.77
CA ALA A 29 5.54 4.49 15.60
C ALA A 29 5.28 4.42 14.09
N GLU A 30 5.11 3.21 13.55
CA GLU A 30 4.75 3.02 12.15
C GLU A 30 3.43 3.75 11.90
N THR A 31 3.44 4.72 10.97
CA THR A 31 2.22 5.45 10.63
C THR A 31 1.30 4.49 9.88
N THR A 32 0.31 3.98 10.58
CA THR A 32 -0.69 3.06 10.01
C THR A 32 -1.90 3.83 9.51
N VAL A 33 -2.44 3.40 8.38
CA VAL A 33 -3.72 3.88 7.85
C VAL A 33 -4.77 2.82 8.12
N MET A 34 -5.94 3.23 8.59
CA MET A 34 -7.06 2.31 8.82
C MET A 34 -7.85 2.10 7.52
N VAL A 35 -8.01 0.85 7.09
CA VAL A 35 -8.79 0.48 5.90
C VAL A 35 -9.66 -0.73 6.22
N GLY A 36 -10.98 -0.58 6.07
CA GLY A 36 -11.94 -1.65 6.37
C GLY A 36 -11.87 -2.16 7.81
N GLY A 37 -11.57 -1.26 8.76
CA GLY A 37 -11.46 -1.58 10.18
C GLY A 37 -10.16 -2.29 10.59
N ALA A 38 -9.19 -2.43 9.68
CA ALA A 38 -7.88 -2.99 9.96
C ALA A 38 -6.77 -1.96 9.76
N ALA A 39 -5.75 -2.01 10.63
CA ALA A 39 -4.55 -1.20 10.47
C ALA A 39 -3.66 -1.77 9.35
N MET A 40 -3.25 -0.91 8.43
CA MET A 40 -2.34 -1.24 7.35
C MET A 40 -0.92 -0.85 7.75
N TYR A 41 -0.01 -1.81 7.74
CA TYR A 41 1.36 -1.63 8.21
C TYR A 41 2.30 -1.44 7.01
N PRO A 42 3.11 -0.36 6.97
CA PRO A 42 4.09 -0.15 5.90
C PRO A 42 5.16 -1.25 5.79
N SER A 43 5.38 -2.00 6.87
CA SER A 43 6.30 -3.15 6.90
C SER A 43 5.76 -4.40 6.23
N LYS A 44 4.45 -4.48 5.96
CA LYS A 44 3.79 -5.61 5.29
C LYS A 44 3.60 -5.35 3.80
N THR A 45 3.50 -6.44 3.04
CA THR A 45 3.18 -6.38 1.61
C THR A 45 1.72 -5.99 1.35
N ILE A 46 1.42 -5.62 0.11
CA ILE A 46 0.07 -5.29 -0.36
C ILE A 46 -0.93 -6.41 -0.01
N VAL A 47 -0.56 -7.66 -0.26
CA VAL A 47 -1.45 -8.81 -0.02
C VAL A 47 -1.63 -9.09 1.48
N GLU A 48 -0.55 -9.05 2.27
CA GLU A 48 -0.60 -9.27 3.73
C GLU A 48 -1.48 -8.26 4.46
N ASN A 49 -1.54 -7.03 3.97
CA ASN A 49 -2.43 -6.02 4.52
C ASN A 49 -3.86 -6.17 3.99
N ALA A 50 -4.03 -6.39 2.68
CA ALA A 50 -5.34 -6.47 2.06
C ALA A 50 -6.22 -7.59 2.66
N VAL A 51 -5.62 -8.73 3.02
CA VAL A 51 -6.36 -9.87 3.63
C VAL A 51 -6.98 -9.54 4.98
N ASN A 52 -6.50 -8.52 5.68
CA ASN A 52 -7.03 -8.09 6.97
C ASN A 52 -8.18 -7.07 6.81
N SER A 53 -8.32 -6.46 5.64
CA SER A 53 -9.35 -5.46 5.36
C SER A 53 -10.71 -6.11 5.10
N LYS A 54 -11.72 -5.74 5.89
CA LYS A 54 -13.11 -6.18 5.68
C LYS A 54 -13.72 -5.58 4.41
N ASP A 55 -13.18 -4.46 3.91
CA ASP A 55 -13.69 -3.77 2.74
C ASP A 55 -13.11 -4.32 1.42
N HIS A 56 -12.13 -5.22 1.48
CA HIS A 56 -11.43 -5.77 0.31
C HIS A 56 -11.54 -7.31 0.20
N THR A 57 -12.50 -7.92 0.87
CA THR A 57 -12.66 -9.40 0.86
C THR A 57 -12.92 -9.94 -0.56
N THR A 58 -13.73 -9.24 -1.35
CA THR A 58 -14.01 -9.59 -2.75
C THR A 58 -12.75 -9.46 -3.62
N LEU A 59 -11.98 -8.37 -3.46
CA LEU A 59 -10.71 -8.18 -4.15
C LEU A 59 -9.71 -9.28 -3.83
N VAL A 60 -9.57 -9.65 -2.55
CA VAL A 60 -8.67 -10.73 -2.11
C VAL A 60 -9.08 -12.07 -2.71
N ALA A 61 -10.38 -12.36 -2.74
CA ALA A 61 -10.90 -13.58 -3.38
C ALA A 61 -10.59 -13.60 -4.88
N ALA A 62 -10.78 -12.46 -5.56
CA ALA A 62 -10.46 -12.30 -6.99
C ALA A 62 -8.97 -12.47 -7.28
N VAL A 63 -8.08 -11.88 -6.48
CA VAL A 63 -6.62 -12.03 -6.61
C VAL A 63 -6.19 -13.48 -6.42
N LYS A 64 -6.79 -14.20 -5.47
CA LYS A 64 -6.54 -15.64 -5.27
C LYS A 64 -7.03 -16.48 -6.46
N ALA A 65 -8.25 -16.22 -6.96
CA ALA A 65 -8.81 -16.92 -8.11
C ALA A 65 -7.98 -16.70 -9.39
N ALA A 66 -7.48 -15.48 -9.59
CA ALA A 66 -6.59 -15.15 -10.71
C ALA A 66 -5.18 -15.76 -10.57
N GLY A 67 -4.77 -16.17 -9.35
CA GLY A 67 -3.42 -16.67 -9.08
C GLY A 67 -2.36 -15.55 -9.03
N LEU A 68 -2.76 -14.31 -8.71
CA LEU A 68 -1.88 -13.14 -8.69
C LEU A 68 -1.28 -12.84 -7.31
N VAL A 69 -1.51 -13.72 -6.32
CA VAL A 69 -1.01 -13.53 -4.95
C VAL A 69 0.51 -13.38 -4.93
N ASP A 70 1.23 -14.29 -5.60
CA ASP A 70 2.71 -14.26 -5.63
C ASP A 70 3.23 -13.04 -6.40
N THR A 71 2.57 -12.65 -7.48
CA THR A 71 2.92 -11.47 -8.27
C THR A 71 2.80 -10.19 -7.44
N LEU A 72 1.68 -10.01 -6.72
CA LEU A 72 1.43 -8.84 -5.88
C LEU A 72 2.16 -8.87 -4.53
N SER A 73 2.67 -10.02 -4.12
CA SER A 73 3.57 -10.17 -2.97
C SER A 73 5.04 -9.99 -3.34
N GLY A 74 5.35 -9.93 -4.64
CA GLY A 74 6.70 -9.77 -5.17
C GLY A 74 7.36 -8.45 -4.80
N ALA A 75 8.61 -8.29 -5.25
CA ALA A 75 9.49 -7.20 -4.81
C ALA A 75 9.04 -5.78 -5.22
N GLY A 76 8.03 -5.63 -6.09
CA GLY A 76 7.54 -4.30 -6.50
C GLY A 76 8.61 -3.36 -7.03
N PRO A 77 8.49 -2.04 -6.90
CA PRO A 77 7.34 -1.34 -6.31
C PRO A 77 6.10 -1.32 -7.20
N PHE A 78 4.93 -1.40 -6.57
CA PHE A 78 3.64 -1.32 -7.25
C PHE A 78 2.75 -0.21 -6.68
N THR A 79 1.93 0.37 -7.54
CA THR A 79 0.79 1.21 -7.15
C THR A 79 -0.48 0.46 -7.48
N VAL A 80 -1.32 0.18 -6.49
CA VAL A 80 -2.55 -0.57 -6.67
C VAL A 80 -3.76 0.31 -6.38
N PHE A 81 -4.64 0.45 -7.36
CA PHE A 81 -5.96 1.06 -7.17
C PHE A 81 -6.92 -0.04 -6.71
N ALA A 82 -7.15 -0.12 -5.39
CA ALA A 82 -7.89 -1.22 -4.76
C ALA A 82 -9.38 -0.89 -4.64
N PRO A 83 -10.27 -1.53 -5.44
CA PRO A 83 -11.70 -1.35 -5.32
C PRO A 83 -12.25 -2.03 -4.06
N THR A 84 -13.15 -1.35 -3.35
CA THR A 84 -13.83 -1.89 -2.18
C THR A 84 -14.91 -2.91 -2.57
N ASN A 85 -15.41 -3.68 -1.60
CA ASN A 85 -16.58 -4.56 -1.80
C ASN A 85 -17.79 -3.77 -2.35
N ALA A 86 -17.97 -2.54 -1.89
CA ALA A 86 -19.02 -1.65 -2.41
C ALA A 86 -18.80 -1.28 -3.88
N ALA A 87 -17.53 -1.14 -4.32
CA ALA A 87 -17.18 -0.92 -5.72
C ALA A 87 -17.59 -2.11 -6.59
N PHE A 88 -17.32 -3.33 -6.13
CA PHE A 88 -17.78 -4.55 -6.81
C PHE A 88 -19.31 -4.67 -6.83
N GLY A 89 -19.98 -4.21 -5.77
CA GLY A 89 -21.45 -4.17 -5.70
C GLY A 89 -22.12 -3.23 -6.70
N LYS A 90 -21.37 -2.28 -7.29
CA LYS A 90 -21.88 -1.42 -8.38
C LYS A 90 -21.89 -2.13 -9.74
N LEU A 91 -21.17 -3.24 -9.88
CA LEU A 91 -21.22 -4.06 -11.11
C LEU A 91 -22.59 -4.74 -11.27
N PRO A 92 -23.01 -5.08 -12.50
CA PRO A 92 -24.22 -5.85 -12.72
C PRO A 92 -24.22 -7.14 -11.89
N LYS A 93 -25.39 -7.52 -11.38
CA LYS A 93 -25.55 -8.75 -10.59
C LYS A 93 -25.04 -9.96 -11.38
N GLY A 94 -24.27 -10.82 -10.71
CA GLY A 94 -23.68 -12.02 -11.32
C GLY A 94 -22.33 -11.77 -12.02
N THR A 95 -21.92 -10.51 -12.22
CA THR A 95 -20.65 -10.23 -12.89
C THR A 95 -19.45 -10.72 -12.06
N VAL A 96 -19.46 -10.47 -10.75
CA VAL A 96 -18.35 -10.88 -9.86
C VAL A 96 -18.28 -12.41 -9.81
N GLU A 97 -19.41 -13.08 -9.63
CA GLU A 97 -19.51 -14.54 -9.61
C GLU A 97 -19.01 -15.15 -10.91
N THR A 98 -19.36 -14.55 -12.05
CA THR A 98 -18.88 -14.98 -13.36
C THR A 98 -17.38 -14.76 -13.53
N LEU A 99 -16.85 -13.62 -13.10
CA LEU A 99 -15.43 -13.28 -13.22
C LEU A 99 -14.51 -14.21 -12.39
N VAL A 100 -14.97 -14.70 -11.24
CA VAL A 100 -14.17 -15.61 -10.41
C VAL A 100 -14.25 -17.08 -10.84
N MET A 101 -15.05 -17.40 -11.86
CA MET A 101 -15.11 -18.75 -12.44
C MET A 101 -13.79 -19.08 -13.15
N PRO A 102 -13.33 -20.34 -13.09
CA PRO A 102 -12.09 -20.76 -13.73
C PRO A 102 -12.01 -20.43 -15.23
N GLU A 103 -13.15 -20.48 -15.93
CA GLU A 103 -13.26 -20.19 -17.36
C GLU A 103 -12.93 -18.72 -17.67
N ASN A 104 -13.16 -17.82 -16.72
CA ASN A 104 -12.97 -16.37 -16.88
C ASN A 104 -11.68 -15.86 -16.22
N LYS A 105 -10.81 -16.78 -15.80
CA LYS A 105 -9.55 -16.43 -15.12
C LYS A 105 -8.70 -15.44 -15.92
N ALA A 106 -8.66 -15.56 -17.25
CA ALA A 106 -7.90 -14.65 -18.11
C ALA A 106 -8.44 -13.22 -18.01
N MET A 107 -9.75 -13.04 -18.15
CA MET A 107 -10.43 -11.74 -18.02
C MET A 107 -10.27 -11.15 -16.61
N LEU A 108 -10.39 -11.98 -15.58
CA LEU A 108 -10.16 -11.55 -14.20
C LEU A 108 -8.72 -11.06 -13.99
N THR A 109 -7.75 -11.77 -14.55
CA THR A 109 -6.33 -11.38 -14.49
C THR A 109 -6.11 -10.04 -15.19
N GLU A 110 -6.68 -9.84 -16.37
CA GLU A 110 -6.63 -8.60 -17.14
C GLU A 110 -7.19 -7.42 -16.33
N ILE A 111 -8.40 -7.57 -15.77
CA ILE A 111 -9.01 -6.54 -14.91
C ILE A 111 -8.13 -6.24 -13.71
N LEU A 112 -7.62 -7.24 -13.00
CA LEU A 112 -6.79 -7.03 -11.82
C LEU A 112 -5.45 -6.38 -12.14
N THR A 113 -4.79 -6.77 -13.23
CA THR A 113 -3.53 -6.17 -13.68
C THR A 113 -3.73 -4.75 -14.23
N TYR A 114 -4.93 -4.44 -14.74
CA TYR A 114 -5.32 -3.08 -15.11
C TYR A 114 -5.40 -2.13 -13.91
N HIS A 115 -5.71 -2.63 -12.71
CA HIS A 115 -5.66 -1.84 -11.47
C HIS A 115 -4.26 -1.65 -10.89
N VAL A 116 -3.23 -2.24 -11.50
CA VAL A 116 -1.85 -2.20 -11.00
C VAL A 116 -0.99 -1.38 -11.95
N VAL A 117 -0.32 -0.39 -11.39
CA VAL A 117 0.65 0.45 -12.12
C VAL A 117 2.05 0.12 -11.57
N PRO A 118 3.04 -0.14 -12.43
CA PRO A 118 4.42 -0.34 -11.99
C PRO A 118 4.99 0.97 -11.43
N GLY A 119 5.72 0.85 -10.33
CA GLY A 119 6.27 1.99 -9.61
C GLY A 119 5.47 2.36 -8.36
N ARG A 120 6.11 3.07 -7.43
CA ARG A 120 5.46 3.62 -6.23
C ARG A 120 5.06 5.06 -6.52
N LEU A 121 3.78 5.31 -6.69
CA LEU A 121 3.19 6.62 -6.93
C LEU A 121 2.35 7.03 -5.72
N THR A 122 2.88 7.89 -4.88
CA THR A 122 2.12 8.48 -3.78
C THR A 122 1.13 9.54 -4.29
N ALA A 123 0.19 9.97 -3.46
CA ALA A 123 -0.71 11.07 -3.79
C ALA A 123 0.06 12.35 -4.20
N ALA A 124 1.21 12.60 -3.56
CA ALA A 124 2.09 13.71 -3.93
C ALA A 124 2.69 13.54 -5.34
N ASP A 125 3.06 12.31 -5.71
CA ASP A 125 3.58 12.01 -7.05
C ASP A 125 2.48 12.08 -8.10
N LEU A 126 1.29 11.57 -7.78
CA LEU A 126 0.10 11.71 -8.63
C LEU A 126 -0.25 13.19 -8.87
N ALA A 127 -0.23 14.01 -7.80
CA ALA A 127 -0.48 15.45 -7.92
C ALA A 127 0.54 16.15 -8.80
N LYS A 128 1.84 15.80 -8.67
CA LYS A 128 2.90 16.33 -9.55
C LYS A 128 2.68 15.92 -11.00
N ALA A 129 2.35 14.65 -11.25
CA ALA A 129 2.09 14.14 -12.58
C ALA A 129 0.87 14.81 -13.23
N VAL A 130 -0.23 14.96 -12.48
CA VAL A 130 -1.44 15.67 -12.93
C VAL A 130 -1.13 17.12 -13.25
N LYS A 131 -0.35 17.81 -12.40
CA LYS A 131 0.06 19.19 -12.64
C LYS A 131 0.94 19.32 -13.90
N ALA A 132 1.90 18.43 -14.06
CA ALA A 132 2.78 18.41 -15.24
C ALA A 132 2.02 18.10 -16.53
N GLY A 133 0.98 17.27 -16.46
CA GLY A 133 0.10 16.90 -17.57
C GLY A 133 -1.10 17.84 -17.77
N HIS A 134 -1.03 19.11 -17.30
CA HIS A 134 -2.10 20.10 -17.46
C HIS A 134 -3.47 19.65 -16.96
N GLY A 135 -3.50 19.01 -15.80
CA GLY A 135 -4.73 18.55 -15.14
C GLY A 135 -5.02 17.06 -15.28
N LYS A 136 -4.22 16.32 -16.04
CA LYS A 136 -4.36 14.88 -16.28
C LYS A 136 -3.01 14.19 -16.23
N ALA A 137 -2.95 13.00 -15.65
CA ALA A 137 -1.78 12.13 -15.70
C ALA A 137 -2.18 10.78 -16.31
N MET A 138 -1.47 10.35 -17.34
CA MET A 138 -1.64 9.01 -17.92
C MET A 138 -0.67 8.05 -17.25
N LEU A 139 -1.19 6.99 -16.66
CA LEU A 139 -0.42 5.94 -15.98
C LEU A 139 -0.58 4.64 -16.75
N LYS A 140 0.55 4.09 -17.20
CA LYS A 140 0.55 2.78 -17.87
C LYS A 140 0.40 1.67 -16.83
N THR A 141 -0.56 0.80 -17.02
CA THR A 141 -0.83 -0.34 -16.14
C THR A 141 0.06 -1.55 -16.47
N VAL A 142 0.07 -2.53 -15.57
CA VAL A 142 0.78 -3.81 -15.79
C VAL A 142 0.13 -4.60 -16.91
N GLU A 143 -1.17 -4.45 -17.11
CA GLU A 143 -1.93 -5.03 -18.21
C GLU A 143 -1.45 -4.49 -19.57
N GLY A 144 -1.07 -3.21 -19.66
CA GLY A 144 -0.53 -2.56 -20.86
C GLY A 144 -1.30 -1.36 -21.35
N GLU A 145 -2.57 -1.20 -20.97
CA GLU A 145 -3.38 -0.03 -21.23
C GLU A 145 -3.05 1.11 -20.25
N SER A 146 -3.69 2.25 -20.42
CA SER A 146 -3.44 3.43 -19.58
C SER A 146 -4.68 3.81 -18.77
N LEU A 147 -4.45 4.16 -17.50
CA LEU A 147 -5.39 4.88 -16.67
C LEU A 147 -5.10 6.38 -16.74
N THR A 148 -6.14 7.19 -16.72
CA THR A 148 -6.00 8.64 -16.59
C THR A 148 -6.37 9.07 -15.18
N VAL A 149 -5.45 9.77 -14.50
CA VAL A 149 -5.72 10.35 -13.18
C VAL A 149 -5.91 11.85 -13.33
N GLU A 150 -6.98 12.37 -12.75
CA GLU A 150 -7.32 13.80 -12.75
C GLU A 150 -7.49 14.26 -11.28
N TRP A 151 -7.30 15.57 -11.05
CA TRP A 151 -7.61 16.18 -9.76
C TRP A 151 -8.89 16.99 -9.88
N LYS A 152 -9.95 16.52 -9.23
CA LYS A 152 -11.27 17.15 -9.23
C LYS A 152 -11.90 17.09 -7.83
N HIS A 153 -12.61 18.15 -7.46
CA HIS A 153 -13.36 18.22 -6.20
C HIS A 153 -12.50 17.81 -4.97
N GLU A 154 -11.24 18.30 -4.95
CA GLU A 154 -10.27 18.02 -3.87
C GLU A 154 -9.92 16.53 -3.69
N ARG A 155 -10.12 15.73 -4.73
CA ARG A 155 -9.81 14.29 -4.76
C ARG A 155 -9.23 13.87 -6.10
N PHE A 156 -8.56 12.72 -6.10
CA PHE A 156 -8.16 12.08 -7.35
C PHE A 156 -9.34 11.31 -7.93
N GLU A 157 -9.60 11.55 -9.19
CA GLU A 157 -10.47 10.76 -10.05
C GLU A 157 -9.60 9.93 -10.97
N VAL A 158 -9.88 8.64 -11.07
CA VAL A 158 -9.23 7.72 -12.00
C VAL A 158 -10.23 7.38 -13.08
N VAL A 159 -9.85 7.60 -14.33
CA VAL A 159 -10.70 7.34 -15.51
C VAL A 159 -10.10 6.17 -16.26
N ASP A 160 -10.92 5.17 -16.55
CA ASP A 160 -10.53 3.99 -17.32
C ASP A 160 -10.61 4.24 -18.84
N ALA A 161 -10.21 3.24 -19.63
CA ALA A 161 -10.20 3.33 -21.09
C ALA A 161 -11.61 3.45 -21.69
N LYS A 162 -12.66 3.00 -20.98
CA LYS A 162 -14.07 3.12 -21.38
C LYS A 162 -14.69 4.44 -20.96
N GLY A 163 -13.96 5.28 -20.21
CA GLY A 163 -14.45 6.56 -19.69
C GLY A 163 -15.24 6.44 -18.39
N ALA A 164 -15.27 5.26 -17.75
CA ALA A 164 -15.82 5.14 -16.41
C ALA A 164 -14.86 5.73 -15.38
N THR A 165 -15.41 6.24 -14.29
CA THR A 165 -14.66 6.98 -13.29
C THR A 165 -14.71 6.32 -11.92
N ALA A 166 -13.59 6.33 -11.22
CA ALA A 166 -13.44 5.87 -9.84
C ALA A 166 -12.81 6.97 -8.99
N TRP A 167 -13.38 7.24 -7.83
CA TRP A 167 -12.81 8.19 -6.87
C TRP A 167 -11.86 7.51 -5.92
N VAL A 168 -10.70 8.11 -5.70
CA VAL A 168 -9.80 7.70 -4.62
C VAL A 168 -10.38 8.17 -3.30
N THR A 169 -10.75 7.22 -2.45
CA THR A 169 -11.36 7.47 -1.13
C THR A 169 -10.33 7.51 -0.01
N ILE A 170 -9.32 6.66 -0.06
CA ILE A 170 -8.20 6.64 0.89
C ILE A 170 -6.91 6.56 0.06
N PRO A 171 -6.15 7.64 -0.05
CA PRO A 171 -4.84 7.64 -0.71
C PRO A 171 -3.74 7.17 0.25
N ASP A 172 -2.56 6.89 -0.31
CA ASP A 172 -1.30 6.69 0.42
C ASP A 172 -1.31 5.61 1.50
N VAL A 173 -1.97 4.48 1.25
CA VAL A 173 -1.82 3.31 2.10
C VAL A 173 -0.49 2.64 1.76
N LEU A 174 0.57 3.01 2.50
CA LEU A 174 1.93 2.57 2.23
C LEU A 174 2.12 1.09 2.59
N GLN A 175 2.90 0.39 1.75
CA GLN A 175 3.25 -1.01 1.89
C GLN A 175 4.76 -1.20 1.66
N SER A 176 5.31 -2.32 2.12
CA SER A 176 6.74 -2.62 1.90
C SER A 176 7.09 -2.71 0.41
N ASN A 177 6.21 -3.27 -0.40
CA ASN A 177 6.39 -3.47 -1.83
C ASN A 177 5.54 -2.54 -2.71
N GLY A 178 4.96 -1.45 -2.16
CA GLY A 178 4.20 -0.51 -2.97
C GLY A 178 3.35 0.49 -2.21
N VAL A 179 2.29 0.95 -2.85
CA VAL A 179 1.27 1.81 -2.27
C VAL A 179 -0.11 1.40 -2.78
N ILE A 180 -1.11 1.48 -1.93
CA ILE A 180 -2.52 1.26 -2.30
C ILE A 180 -3.25 2.59 -2.26
N HIS A 181 -4.07 2.84 -3.28
CA HIS A 181 -5.09 3.88 -3.30
C HIS A 181 -6.45 3.19 -3.37
N VAL A 182 -7.25 3.36 -2.34
CA VAL A 182 -8.59 2.75 -2.27
C VAL A 182 -9.54 3.52 -3.18
N VAL A 183 -10.26 2.80 -4.04
CA VAL A 183 -11.21 3.37 -4.99
C VAL A 183 -12.63 2.84 -4.78
N ASP A 184 -13.61 3.64 -5.14
CA ASP A 184 -15.03 3.36 -4.95
C ASP A 184 -15.72 2.70 -6.15
N THR A 185 -14.99 2.45 -7.23
CA THR A 185 -15.51 1.84 -8.47
C THR A 185 -14.45 0.93 -9.08
N VAL A 186 -14.86 -0.18 -9.68
CA VAL A 186 -13.98 -1.09 -10.42
C VAL A 186 -13.71 -0.51 -11.79
N LEU A 187 -12.44 -0.45 -12.18
CA LEU A 187 -11.99 0.03 -13.49
C LEU A 187 -11.96 -1.14 -14.47
N MET A 188 -12.34 -0.89 -15.71
CA MET A 188 -12.43 -1.92 -16.74
C MET A 188 -11.53 -1.58 -17.92
N PRO A 189 -10.68 -2.52 -18.39
CA PRO A 189 -9.95 -2.38 -19.64
C PRO A 189 -10.90 -2.36 -20.86
N MET A 190 -10.39 -2.04 -22.03
CA MET A 190 -11.17 -1.96 -23.28
C MET A 190 -11.85 -3.28 -23.66
#